data_383949f5cf9eeb8999f0781ed07b7823
#
_entry.id   383949f5cf9eeb8999f0781ed07b7823
#
_cell.length_a   1.000
_cell.length_b   1.000
_cell.length_c   1.000
_cell.angle_alpha   90.00
_cell.angle_beta   90.00
_cell.angle_gamma   90.00
#
_symmetry.space_group_name_H-M   'P 1'
#
loop_
_entity.id
_entity.type
_entity.pdbx_description
1 polymer ?
#
loop_
_entity_poly.entity_id
_entity_poly.type
_entity_poly.pdbx_seq_one_letter_code
_entity_poly.pdbx_strand_id
1 'polypeptide(L)'
;MALSPVAIVGAVYTASERGLVADALAARAAGLAPLPVCTSIVVASGGVVTDVNDVPVDTVRAQLEHLDGAGPIEGVKVGILGDAKTAGAVFDWLDGVEGPVVFDWVASGPSGETVLTPRGIDAVAERLGRPDLVTLSRADAELVTGGAIESLDDAQVAAQRLGHRGARRVLIRCGALPYRFYDAADDPGHADGDGPFYADLYYDGEDFALYEAPLLDEAPINGSSQFTITALSAVMEGRSWEEALQSAKRQATDALRQPEVVRGHAPRFQPFGDIIATR
;
A
#
# COMPACT_ATOMS: atom_id res chain seq x y z
N MET A 1 5.69 8.17 -25.93
CA MET A 1 6.79 7.82 -25.01
C MET A 1 6.66 6.34 -24.67
N ALA A 2 7.78 5.63 -24.48
CA ALA A 2 7.73 4.27 -23.94
C ALA A 2 7.28 4.34 -22.47
N LEU A 3 6.55 3.32 -22.02
CA LEU A 3 6.08 3.23 -20.63
C LEU A 3 7.15 2.53 -19.79
N SER A 4 7.38 3.00 -18.56
CA SER A 4 8.31 2.40 -17.61
C SER A 4 7.75 1.09 -17.06
N PRO A 5 8.46 -0.06 -17.20
CA PRO A 5 8.00 -1.35 -16.70
C PRO A 5 8.10 -1.43 -15.17
N VAL A 6 6.98 -1.81 -14.54
CA VAL A 6 6.87 -1.94 -13.07
C VAL A 6 6.34 -3.33 -12.74
N ALA A 7 7.06 -4.09 -11.93
CA ALA A 7 6.56 -5.35 -11.42
C ALA A 7 5.51 -5.11 -10.33
N ILE A 8 4.39 -5.80 -10.45
CA ILE A 8 3.30 -5.77 -9.47
C ILE A 8 3.13 -7.18 -8.92
N VAL A 9 3.55 -7.38 -7.68
CA VAL A 9 3.53 -8.69 -7.01
C VAL A 9 2.43 -8.69 -5.95
N GLY A 10 1.46 -9.61 -6.05
CA GLY A 10 0.37 -9.64 -5.06
C GLY A 10 -0.75 -10.61 -5.39
N ALA A 11 -1.83 -10.53 -4.62
CA ALA A 11 -2.99 -11.39 -4.77
C ALA A 11 -4.02 -10.83 -5.74
N VAL A 12 -4.70 -11.74 -6.46
CA VAL A 12 -5.92 -11.44 -7.22
C VAL A 12 -7.13 -11.65 -6.31
N TYR A 13 -8.02 -10.67 -6.25
CA TYR A 13 -9.31 -10.80 -5.59
C TYR A 13 -10.39 -11.19 -6.59
N THR A 14 -11.19 -12.22 -6.27
CA THR A 14 -12.34 -12.59 -7.08
C THR A 14 -13.46 -11.55 -6.97
N ALA A 15 -14.15 -11.32 -8.08
CA ALA A 15 -15.29 -10.37 -8.16
C ALA A 15 -15.00 -8.96 -7.59
N SER A 16 -13.74 -8.53 -7.61
CA SER A 16 -13.30 -7.25 -7.05
C SER A 16 -12.06 -6.73 -7.77
N GLU A 17 -11.96 -5.42 -7.92
CA GLU A 17 -10.77 -4.75 -8.45
C GLU A 17 -9.75 -4.41 -7.34
N ARG A 18 -9.63 -5.26 -6.34
CA ARG A 18 -8.62 -5.13 -5.27
C ARG A 18 -7.32 -5.83 -5.63
N GLY A 19 -6.29 -5.57 -4.84
CA GLY A 19 -4.99 -6.21 -4.94
C GLY A 19 -4.35 -6.00 -6.31
N LEU A 20 -3.85 -7.07 -6.92
CA LEU A 20 -3.10 -7.04 -8.17
C LEU A 20 -3.82 -6.31 -9.32
N VAL A 21 -5.15 -6.43 -9.41
CA VAL A 21 -5.95 -5.75 -10.43
C VAL A 21 -5.97 -4.24 -10.19
N ALA A 22 -6.25 -3.79 -8.95
CA ALA A 22 -6.23 -2.38 -8.60
C ALA A 22 -4.85 -1.75 -8.81
N ASP A 23 -3.80 -2.45 -8.40
CA ASP A 23 -2.43 -1.99 -8.56
C ASP A 23 -2.05 -1.82 -10.04
N ALA A 24 -2.44 -2.79 -10.89
CA ALA A 24 -2.19 -2.74 -12.33
C ALA A 24 -2.96 -1.60 -13.01
N LEU A 25 -4.22 -1.38 -12.62
CA LEU A 25 -5.02 -0.26 -13.12
C LEU A 25 -4.43 1.09 -12.69
N ALA A 26 -4.02 1.22 -11.43
CA ALA A 26 -3.36 2.42 -10.92
C ALA A 26 -2.03 2.69 -11.65
N ALA A 27 -1.23 1.65 -11.90
CA ALA A 27 0.02 1.77 -12.67
C ALA A 27 -0.25 2.25 -14.11
N ARG A 28 -1.25 1.71 -14.78
CA ARG A 28 -1.65 2.18 -16.11
C ARG A 28 -2.09 3.64 -16.10
N ALA A 29 -2.87 4.05 -15.09
CA ALA A 29 -3.29 5.44 -14.92
C ALA A 29 -2.11 6.39 -14.67
N ALA A 30 -1.08 5.92 -13.95
CA ALA A 30 0.17 6.65 -13.73
C ALA A 30 1.13 6.64 -14.94
N GLY A 31 0.73 6.07 -16.09
CA GLY A 31 1.59 6.02 -17.29
C GLY A 31 2.68 4.94 -17.23
N LEU A 32 2.55 3.95 -16.35
CA LEU A 32 3.48 2.83 -16.21
C LEU A 32 3.00 1.60 -17.00
N ALA A 33 3.91 0.65 -17.21
CA ALA A 33 3.62 -0.66 -17.82
C ALA A 33 3.63 -1.74 -16.72
N PRO A 34 2.46 -2.12 -16.14
CA PRO A 34 2.40 -3.12 -15.09
C PRO A 34 2.72 -4.52 -15.62
N LEU A 35 3.60 -5.22 -14.92
CA LEU A 35 4.00 -6.61 -15.15
C LEU A 35 3.56 -7.43 -13.92
N PRO A 36 2.41 -8.11 -13.98
CA PRO A 36 1.81 -8.75 -12.80
C PRO A 36 2.45 -10.10 -12.48
N VAL A 37 2.64 -10.35 -11.16
CA VAL A 37 2.99 -11.64 -10.56
C VAL A 37 1.93 -11.99 -9.53
N CYS A 38 1.23 -13.10 -9.71
CA CYS A 38 0.19 -13.57 -8.81
C CYS A 38 0.79 -14.45 -7.71
N THR A 39 0.57 -14.07 -6.45
CA THR A 39 1.01 -14.83 -5.27
C THR A 39 -0.11 -15.64 -4.62
N SER A 40 -1.34 -15.15 -4.69
CA SER A 40 -2.50 -15.79 -4.07
C SER A 40 -3.79 -15.41 -4.81
N ILE A 41 -4.81 -16.23 -4.68
CA ILE A 41 -6.18 -15.94 -5.10
C ILE A 41 -7.02 -15.79 -3.84
N VAL A 42 -7.54 -14.57 -3.63
CA VAL A 42 -8.40 -14.25 -2.48
C VAL A 42 -9.85 -14.31 -2.91
N VAL A 43 -10.62 -15.17 -2.29
CA VAL A 43 -12.07 -15.27 -2.47
C VAL A 43 -12.73 -14.37 -1.44
N ALA A 44 -13.42 -13.34 -1.91
CA ALA A 44 -14.09 -12.36 -1.04
C ALA A 44 -15.47 -12.04 -1.57
N SER A 45 -16.42 -11.83 -0.65
CA SER A 45 -17.78 -11.40 -0.95
C SER A 45 -18.26 -10.38 0.08
N GLY A 46 -18.89 -9.29 -0.36
CA GLY A 46 -19.39 -8.25 0.53
C GLY A 46 -18.32 -7.60 1.42
N GLY A 47 -17.06 -7.62 1.00
CA GLY A 47 -15.93 -7.09 1.79
C GLY A 47 -15.31 -8.09 2.77
N VAL A 48 -15.90 -9.28 2.93
CA VAL A 48 -15.39 -10.35 3.81
C VAL A 48 -14.57 -11.35 2.99
N VAL A 49 -13.34 -11.65 3.44
CA VAL A 49 -12.50 -12.71 2.86
C VAL A 49 -13.01 -14.06 3.37
N THR A 50 -13.38 -14.95 2.45
CA THR A 50 -13.89 -16.29 2.77
C THR A 50 -12.87 -17.39 2.55
N ASP A 51 -11.89 -17.15 1.68
CA ASP A 51 -10.84 -18.12 1.40
C ASP A 51 -9.60 -17.43 0.80
N VAL A 52 -8.42 -17.99 1.04
CA VAL A 52 -7.14 -17.55 0.46
C VAL A 52 -6.41 -18.78 -0.07
N ASN A 53 -6.20 -18.81 -1.37
CA ASN A 53 -5.53 -19.90 -2.06
C ASN A 53 -4.17 -19.41 -2.57
N ASP A 54 -3.09 -19.84 -1.94
CA ASP A 54 -1.75 -19.49 -2.35
C ASP A 54 -1.37 -20.16 -3.67
N VAL A 55 -0.76 -19.41 -4.56
CA VAL A 55 -0.13 -19.94 -5.77
C VAL A 55 1.10 -20.76 -5.34
N PRO A 56 1.29 -21.98 -5.86
CA PRO A 56 2.47 -22.77 -5.53
C PRO A 56 3.75 -21.98 -5.71
N VAL A 57 4.65 -21.99 -4.72
CA VAL A 57 5.87 -21.16 -4.71
C VAL A 57 6.73 -21.36 -5.95
N ASP A 58 6.79 -22.58 -6.51
CA ASP A 58 7.55 -22.84 -7.75
C ASP A 58 6.91 -22.12 -8.95
N THR A 59 5.58 -21.96 -8.96
CA THR A 59 4.90 -21.14 -9.97
C THR A 59 5.20 -19.65 -9.77
N VAL A 60 5.26 -19.18 -8.52
CA VAL A 60 5.65 -17.78 -8.23
C VAL A 60 7.09 -17.53 -8.71
N ARG A 61 8.03 -18.44 -8.40
CA ARG A 61 9.41 -18.35 -8.89
C ARG A 61 9.49 -18.29 -10.42
N ALA A 62 8.76 -19.17 -11.10
CA ALA A 62 8.73 -19.17 -12.56
C ALA A 62 8.18 -17.88 -13.15
N GLN A 63 7.19 -17.23 -12.50
CA GLN A 63 6.69 -15.91 -12.89
C GLN A 63 7.78 -14.83 -12.72
N LEU A 64 8.52 -14.83 -11.60
CA LEU A 64 9.59 -13.86 -11.32
C LEU A 64 10.77 -14.04 -12.28
N GLU A 65 11.21 -15.28 -12.53
CA GLU A 65 12.26 -15.61 -13.52
C GLU A 65 11.88 -15.15 -14.92
N HIS A 66 10.59 -15.25 -15.28
CA HIS A 66 10.11 -14.79 -16.57
C HIS A 66 10.17 -13.25 -16.70
N LEU A 67 9.95 -12.52 -15.60
CA LEU A 67 10.13 -11.06 -15.58
C LEU A 67 11.58 -10.67 -15.86
N ASP A 68 12.54 -11.35 -15.24
CA ASP A 68 13.98 -11.09 -15.46
C ASP A 68 14.38 -11.25 -16.94
N GLY A 69 13.73 -12.20 -17.63
CA GLY A 69 13.89 -12.42 -19.06
C GLY A 69 13.19 -11.41 -19.97
N ALA A 70 12.24 -10.64 -19.45
CA ALA A 70 11.41 -9.71 -20.23
C ALA A 70 12.05 -8.32 -20.42
N GLY A 71 13.08 -8.00 -19.65
CA GLY A 71 13.79 -6.71 -19.69
C GLY A 71 13.93 -6.05 -18.34
N PRO A 72 14.51 -4.85 -18.25
CA PRO A 72 14.75 -4.18 -16.99
C PRO A 72 13.42 -3.80 -16.30
N ILE A 73 13.35 -4.02 -15.00
CA ILE A 73 12.27 -3.58 -14.12
C ILE A 73 12.68 -2.28 -13.46
N GLU A 74 11.94 -1.20 -13.71
CA GLU A 74 12.28 0.15 -13.24
C GLU A 74 11.71 0.44 -11.84
N GLY A 75 10.76 -0.36 -11.35
CA GLY A 75 10.19 -0.25 -10.01
C GLY A 75 9.36 -1.48 -9.64
N VAL A 76 9.13 -1.67 -8.35
CA VAL A 76 8.34 -2.82 -7.85
C VAL A 76 7.34 -2.37 -6.79
N LYS A 77 6.10 -2.84 -6.93
CA LYS A 77 5.12 -2.81 -5.86
C LYS A 77 4.83 -4.24 -5.41
N VAL A 78 4.98 -4.50 -4.12
CA VAL A 78 4.64 -5.78 -3.49
C VAL A 78 3.41 -5.59 -2.59
N GLY A 79 2.47 -6.51 -2.66
CA GLY A 79 1.31 -6.59 -1.79
C GLY A 79 1.26 -7.90 -1.00
N ILE A 80 0.11 -8.60 -1.03
CA ILE A 80 -0.09 -9.86 -0.31
C ILE A 80 0.88 -10.93 -0.80
N LEU A 81 1.51 -11.64 0.15
CA LEU A 81 2.49 -12.70 -0.13
C LEU A 81 2.01 -14.11 0.27
N GLY A 82 0.87 -14.23 0.98
CA GLY A 82 0.25 -15.48 1.38
C GLY A 82 1.02 -16.22 2.48
N ASP A 83 2.13 -16.88 2.15
CA ASP A 83 2.89 -17.70 3.08
C ASP A 83 4.40 -17.35 3.14
N ALA A 84 5.12 -17.98 4.08
CA ALA A 84 6.56 -17.75 4.28
C ALA A 84 7.43 -18.16 3.09
N LYS A 85 7.03 -19.19 2.32
CA LYS A 85 7.81 -19.66 1.18
C LYS A 85 7.72 -18.68 0.03
N THR A 86 6.52 -18.18 -0.22
CA THR A 86 6.26 -17.14 -1.22
C THR A 86 6.95 -15.83 -0.83
N ALA A 87 6.84 -15.43 0.45
CA ALA A 87 7.57 -14.27 0.96
C ALA A 87 9.07 -14.41 0.72
N GLY A 88 9.68 -15.55 1.11
CA GLY A 88 11.08 -15.82 0.87
C GLY A 88 11.47 -15.71 -0.61
N ALA A 89 10.72 -16.37 -1.50
CA ALA A 89 10.99 -16.34 -2.95
C ALA A 89 10.92 -14.93 -3.54
N VAL A 90 9.93 -14.12 -3.13
CA VAL A 90 9.79 -12.74 -3.60
C VAL A 90 10.92 -11.86 -3.08
N PHE A 91 11.27 -11.95 -1.79
CA PHE A 91 12.38 -11.15 -1.24
C PHE A 91 13.74 -11.55 -1.80
N ASP A 92 13.99 -12.85 -2.06
CA ASP A 92 15.21 -13.31 -2.73
C ASP A 92 15.32 -12.73 -4.15
N TRP A 93 14.21 -12.68 -4.89
CA TRP A 93 14.17 -12.04 -6.20
C TRP A 93 14.40 -10.52 -6.11
N LEU A 94 13.79 -9.85 -5.12
CA LEU A 94 13.97 -8.41 -4.91
C LEU A 94 15.44 -8.02 -4.69
N ASP A 95 16.28 -8.89 -4.14
CA ASP A 95 17.71 -8.60 -3.93
C ASP A 95 18.45 -8.30 -5.24
N GLY A 96 17.95 -8.78 -6.38
CA GLY A 96 18.46 -8.48 -7.73
C GLY A 96 17.82 -7.25 -8.40
N VAL A 97 16.81 -6.61 -7.82
CA VAL A 97 16.14 -5.45 -8.41
C VAL A 97 16.87 -4.16 -8.05
N GLU A 98 17.16 -3.32 -9.04
CA GLU A 98 17.82 -2.02 -8.84
C GLU A 98 16.84 -0.86 -8.60
N GLY A 99 15.61 -0.96 -9.12
CA GLY A 99 14.58 0.08 -8.99
C GLY A 99 14.00 0.20 -7.58
N PRO A 100 13.26 1.31 -7.30
CA PRO A 100 12.59 1.50 -6.02
C PRO A 100 11.53 0.42 -5.76
N VAL A 101 11.44 -0.02 -4.50
CA VAL A 101 10.53 -1.06 -4.04
C VAL A 101 9.59 -0.51 -2.98
N VAL A 102 8.29 -0.53 -3.26
CA VAL A 102 7.22 -0.27 -2.28
C VAL A 102 6.61 -1.60 -1.85
N PHE A 103 6.64 -1.88 -0.57
CA PHE A 103 5.96 -3.02 0.02
C PHE A 103 4.74 -2.57 0.83
N ASP A 104 3.55 -2.84 0.31
CA ASP A 104 2.29 -2.64 1.00
C ASP A 104 1.99 -3.90 1.81
N TRP A 105 2.41 -3.90 3.07
CA TRP A 105 2.32 -5.08 3.94
C TRP A 105 0.88 -5.29 4.40
N VAL A 106 0.19 -6.20 3.76
CA VAL A 106 -1.17 -6.62 4.09
C VAL A 106 -1.09 -7.97 4.78
N ALA A 107 -1.32 -8.02 6.08
CA ALA A 107 -1.33 -9.24 6.89
C ALA A 107 -2.75 -9.69 7.23
N SER A 108 -3.72 -8.76 7.20
CA SER A 108 -5.12 -9.01 7.53
C SER A 108 -6.07 -8.50 6.45
N GLY A 109 -7.22 -9.16 6.33
CA GLY A 109 -8.35 -8.68 5.55
C GLY A 109 -9.13 -7.58 6.28
N PRO A 110 -10.10 -6.93 5.59
CA PRO A 110 -10.86 -5.79 6.14
C PRO A 110 -11.63 -6.08 7.43
N SER A 111 -12.02 -7.33 7.68
CA SER A 111 -12.71 -7.77 8.90
C SER A 111 -11.80 -8.53 9.86
N GLY A 112 -10.47 -8.44 9.70
CA GLY A 112 -9.49 -9.09 10.54
C GLY A 112 -9.15 -10.53 10.14
N GLU A 113 -9.59 -10.97 8.96
CA GLU A 113 -9.26 -12.30 8.46
C GLU A 113 -7.76 -12.39 8.16
N THR A 114 -7.14 -13.53 8.45
CA THR A 114 -5.73 -13.77 8.14
C THR A 114 -5.52 -13.94 6.64
N VAL A 115 -4.70 -13.09 6.03
CA VAL A 115 -4.28 -13.19 4.62
C VAL A 115 -2.78 -13.45 4.46
N LEU A 116 -2.02 -13.30 5.54
CA LEU A 116 -0.62 -13.71 5.64
C LEU A 116 -0.47 -14.57 6.89
N THR A 117 0.06 -15.78 6.73
CA THR A 117 0.23 -16.70 7.86
C THR A 117 1.19 -16.13 8.92
N PRO A 118 1.11 -16.54 10.21
CA PRO A 118 2.05 -16.09 11.24
C PRO A 118 3.51 -16.29 10.86
N ARG A 119 3.86 -17.45 10.26
CA ARG A 119 5.21 -17.70 9.75
C ARG A 119 5.56 -16.81 8.56
N GLY A 120 4.57 -16.40 7.77
CA GLY A 120 4.75 -15.42 6.71
C GLY A 120 5.07 -14.02 7.26
N ILE A 121 4.40 -13.63 8.35
CA ILE A 121 4.71 -12.38 9.07
C ILE A 121 6.16 -12.38 9.57
N ASP A 122 6.60 -13.48 10.20
CA ASP A 122 7.98 -13.61 10.69
C ASP A 122 8.99 -13.52 9.53
N ALA A 123 8.75 -14.27 8.43
CA ALA A 123 9.62 -14.26 7.26
C ALA A 123 9.74 -12.88 6.61
N VAL A 124 8.64 -12.12 6.55
CA VAL A 124 8.65 -10.72 6.07
C VAL A 124 9.41 -9.83 7.03
N ALA A 125 9.18 -9.97 8.35
CA ALA A 125 9.81 -9.15 9.38
C ALA A 125 11.36 -9.26 9.38
N GLU A 126 11.91 -10.39 8.95
CA GLU A 126 13.36 -10.62 8.81
C GLU A 126 13.97 -9.91 7.58
N ARG A 127 13.15 -9.43 6.65
CA ARG A 127 13.59 -8.89 5.35
C ARG A 127 13.16 -7.43 5.13
N LEU A 128 12.72 -6.72 6.16
CA LEU A 128 12.21 -5.33 6.07
C LEU A 128 13.25 -4.32 5.58
N GLY A 129 14.53 -4.63 5.64
CA GLY A 129 15.59 -3.77 5.11
C GLY A 129 15.66 -3.73 3.57
N ARG A 130 14.94 -4.61 2.86
CA ARG A 130 15.00 -4.67 1.39
C ARG A 130 14.10 -3.64 0.70
N PRO A 131 12.80 -3.48 1.07
CA PRO A 131 11.97 -2.42 0.49
C PRO A 131 12.50 -1.03 0.83
N ASP A 132 12.31 -0.09 -0.09
CA ASP A 132 12.64 1.30 0.14
C ASP A 132 11.57 2.00 0.97
N LEU A 133 10.33 1.55 0.85
CA LEU A 133 9.19 1.98 1.65
C LEU A 133 8.32 0.78 2.03
N VAL A 134 8.00 0.65 3.32
CA VAL A 134 7.00 -0.28 3.85
C VAL A 134 5.75 0.51 4.22
N THR A 135 4.59 0.14 3.66
CA THR A 135 3.31 0.75 4.03
C THR A 135 2.42 -0.28 4.72
N LEU A 136 1.68 0.16 5.74
CA LEU A 136 0.76 -0.69 6.50
C LEU A 136 -0.54 0.07 6.79
N SER A 137 -1.64 -0.67 6.96
CA SER A 137 -2.78 -0.14 7.68
C SER A 137 -2.47 -0.07 9.19
N ARG A 138 -3.26 0.71 9.93
CA ARG A 138 -3.17 0.71 11.40
C ARG A 138 -3.32 -0.70 11.97
N ALA A 139 -4.32 -1.45 11.51
CA ALA A 139 -4.59 -2.81 11.98
C ALA A 139 -3.41 -3.76 11.69
N ASP A 140 -2.81 -3.68 10.50
CA ASP A 140 -1.64 -4.48 10.18
C ASP A 140 -0.43 -4.06 11.03
N ALA A 141 -0.22 -2.76 11.25
CA ALA A 141 0.85 -2.26 12.11
C ALA A 141 0.68 -2.74 13.56
N GLU A 142 -0.54 -2.70 14.13
CA GLU A 142 -0.87 -3.28 15.44
C GLU A 142 -0.53 -4.77 15.49
N LEU A 143 -0.95 -5.52 14.48
CA LEU A 143 -0.73 -6.96 14.40
C LEU A 143 0.77 -7.31 14.38
N VAL A 144 1.56 -6.65 13.51
CA VAL A 144 2.97 -7.01 13.31
C VAL A 144 3.92 -6.43 14.36
N THR A 145 3.52 -5.35 15.05
CA THR A 145 4.31 -4.75 16.13
C THR A 145 3.88 -5.20 17.52
N GLY A 146 2.68 -5.77 17.64
CA GLY A 146 2.14 -6.29 18.92
C GLY A 146 1.68 -5.19 19.89
N GLY A 147 1.35 -4.01 19.40
CA GLY A 147 0.85 -2.89 20.21
C GLY A 147 -0.37 -2.23 19.58
N ALA A 148 -1.35 -1.82 20.39
CA ALA A 148 -2.47 -1.01 19.93
C ALA A 148 -1.99 0.38 19.47
N ILE A 149 -2.64 0.95 18.47
CA ILE A 149 -2.40 2.30 17.98
C ILE A 149 -3.67 3.12 18.20
N GLU A 150 -3.71 3.78 19.35
CA GLU A 150 -4.82 4.65 19.75
C GLU A 150 -4.46 6.13 19.62
N SER A 151 -3.18 6.43 19.34
CA SER A 151 -2.61 7.77 19.28
C SER A 151 -1.54 7.88 18.19
N LEU A 152 -1.18 9.12 17.82
CA LEU A 152 -0.02 9.38 16.96
C LEU A 152 1.28 8.92 17.62
N ASP A 153 1.41 9.07 18.93
CA ASP A 153 2.58 8.59 19.68
C ASP A 153 2.69 7.06 19.58
N ASP A 154 1.58 6.33 19.67
CA ASP A 154 1.58 4.88 19.45
C ASP A 154 1.99 4.51 18.02
N ALA A 155 1.51 5.29 17.03
CA ALA A 155 1.90 5.10 15.64
C ALA A 155 3.40 5.37 15.42
N GLN A 156 3.96 6.41 16.07
CA GLN A 156 5.40 6.68 16.05
C GLN A 156 6.20 5.53 16.66
N VAL A 157 5.77 5.02 17.81
CA VAL A 157 6.40 3.86 18.45
C VAL A 157 6.33 2.62 17.54
N ALA A 158 5.20 2.38 16.87
CA ALA A 158 5.06 1.27 15.93
C ALA A 158 6.00 1.44 14.73
N ALA A 159 6.09 2.64 14.14
CA ALA A 159 7.00 2.93 13.03
C ALA A 159 8.47 2.75 13.42
N GLN A 160 8.88 3.23 14.61
CA GLN A 160 10.22 3.02 15.14
C GLN A 160 10.55 1.53 15.37
N ARG A 161 9.58 0.74 15.88
CA ARG A 161 9.76 -0.72 16.02
C ARG A 161 10.04 -1.39 14.67
N LEU A 162 9.36 -0.96 13.60
CA LEU A 162 9.62 -1.46 12.25
C LEU A 162 10.98 -0.98 11.73
N GLY A 163 11.36 0.26 12.01
CA GLY A 163 12.71 0.78 11.72
C GLY A 163 13.81 -0.02 12.42
N HIS A 164 13.65 -0.34 13.70
CA HIS A 164 14.59 -1.19 14.45
C HIS A 164 14.68 -2.64 13.89
N ARG A 165 13.65 -3.11 13.16
CA ARG A 165 13.67 -4.38 12.44
C ARG A 165 14.26 -4.25 11.03
N GLY A 166 14.76 -3.08 10.66
CA GLY A 166 15.47 -2.82 9.41
C GLY A 166 14.70 -2.04 8.36
N ALA A 167 13.40 -1.72 8.55
CA ALA A 167 12.66 -0.92 7.59
C ALA A 167 13.31 0.47 7.43
N ARG A 168 13.67 0.82 6.18
CA ARG A 168 14.30 2.11 5.88
C ARG A 168 13.33 3.27 6.02
N ARG A 169 12.11 3.07 5.54
CA ARG A 169 10.99 4.02 5.58
C ARG A 169 9.71 3.28 5.88
N VAL A 170 8.87 3.86 6.70
CA VAL A 170 7.59 3.29 7.12
C VAL A 170 6.50 4.31 6.91
N LEU A 171 5.37 3.90 6.34
CA LEU A 171 4.16 4.68 6.30
C LEU A 171 3.04 3.90 6.98
N ILE A 172 2.51 4.39 8.08
CA ILE A 172 1.33 3.83 8.75
C ILE A 172 0.12 4.66 8.36
N ARG A 173 -0.84 4.04 7.67
CA ARG A 173 -2.13 4.65 7.38
C ARG A 173 -3.01 4.51 8.61
N CYS A 174 -2.99 5.54 9.46
CA CYS A 174 -3.64 5.53 10.76
C CYS A 174 -5.16 5.60 10.69
N GLY A 175 -5.72 6.00 9.53
CA GLY A 175 -7.15 6.17 9.37
C GLY A 175 -7.67 7.39 10.16
N ALA A 176 -8.94 7.34 10.55
CA ALA A 176 -9.52 8.35 11.43
C ALA A 176 -9.02 8.11 12.85
N LEU A 177 -8.11 8.96 13.31
CA LEU A 177 -7.73 9.02 14.73
C LEU A 177 -8.65 10.01 15.45
N PRO A 178 -9.01 9.73 16.72
CA PRO A 178 -9.80 10.66 17.51
C PRO A 178 -9.09 12.02 17.65
N TYR A 179 -9.84 13.10 17.61
CA TYR A 179 -9.41 14.52 17.65
C TYR A 179 -8.49 14.91 18.83
N ARG A 180 -8.24 14.01 19.79
CA ARG A 180 -7.41 14.25 20.98
C ARG A 180 -5.94 14.51 20.72
N PHE A 181 -5.49 14.37 19.48
CA PHE A 181 -4.06 14.47 19.15
C PHE A 181 -3.60 15.82 18.67
N TYR A 182 -4.54 16.73 18.39
CA TYR A 182 -4.22 18.10 18.09
C TYR A 182 -4.58 18.97 19.30
N ASP A 183 -3.56 19.42 20.00
CA ASP A 183 -3.75 20.52 20.92
C ASP A 183 -4.00 21.77 20.03
N ALA A 184 -5.27 22.20 19.95
CA ALA A 184 -5.67 23.38 19.16
C ALA A 184 -4.90 24.66 19.55
N ALA A 185 -4.11 24.59 20.64
CA ALA A 185 -3.22 25.66 21.07
C ALA A 185 -1.93 25.76 20.24
N ASP A 186 -1.49 24.69 19.59
CA ASP A 186 -0.20 24.64 18.89
C ASP A 186 -0.31 24.91 17.38
N ASP A 187 -1.51 24.81 16.76
CA ASP A 187 -1.74 25.18 15.36
C ASP A 187 -3.01 26.03 15.18
N PRO A 188 -2.88 27.38 15.20
CA PRO A 188 -4.01 28.29 14.98
C PRO A 188 -4.63 28.18 13.57
N GLY A 189 -3.99 27.48 12.62
CA GLY A 189 -4.53 27.23 11.27
C GLY A 189 -5.59 26.12 11.21
N HIS A 190 -5.67 25.26 12.24
CA HIS A 190 -6.65 24.19 12.33
C HIS A 190 -7.88 24.53 13.18
N ALA A 191 -7.93 25.71 13.79
CA ALA A 191 -9.04 26.14 14.66
C ALA A 191 -10.38 26.28 13.94
N ASP A 192 -10.38 26.32 12.60
CA ASP A 192 -11.58 26.41 11.75
C ASP A 192 -11.78 25.13 10.89
N GLY A 193 -11.04 24.06 11.14
CA GLY A 193 -11.12 22.81 10.36
C GLY A 193 -12.30 21.95 10.75
N ASP A 194 -13.26 21.82 9.84
CA ASP A 194 -14.49 21.04 9.97
C ASP A 194 -14.21 19.53 10.07
N GLY A 195 -14.11 18.96 11.27
CA GLY A 195 -14.30 17.54 11.52
C GLY A 195 -13.02 16.68 11.61
N PRO A 196 -13.17 15.38 11.81
CA PRO A 196 -12.08 14.45 11.97
C PRO A 196 -11.29 14.27 10.66
N PHE A 197 -9.97 14.08 10.76
CA PHE A 197 -9.07 13.88 9.64
C PHE A 197 -8.59 12.44 9.53
N TYR A 198 -8.31 12.01 8.28
CA TYR A 198 -7.46 10.84 8.03
C TYR A 198 -6.00 11.24 8.15
N ALA A 199 -5.27 10.52 8.99
CA ALA A 199 -3.85 10.73 9.18
C ALA A 199 -3.03 9.54 8.66
N ASP A 200 -1.93 9.83 7.96
CA ASP A 200 -0.92 8.85 7.59
C ASP A 200 0.42 9.32 8.16
N LEU A 201 1.03 8.49 9.02
CA LEU A 201 2.31 8.79 9.65
C LEU A 201 3.45 8.19 8.83
N TYR A 202 4.36 9.02 8.38
CA TYR A 202 5.59 8.64 7.71
C TYR A 202 6.78 8.75 8.67
N TYR A 203 7.70 7.77 8.57
CA TYR A 203 8.98 7.72 9.29
C TYR A 203 10.07 7.37 8.29
N ASP A 204 11.12 8.17 8.20
CA ASP A 204 12.21 7.97 7.23
C ASP A 204 13.44 7.24 7.82
N GLY A 205 13.37 6.86 9.10
CA GLY A 205 14.45 6.25 9.86
C GLY A 205 15.00 7.20 10.93
N GLU A 206 14.76 8.51 10.83
CA GLU A 206 15.20 9.57 11.76
C GLU A 206 14.03 10.45 12.17
N ASP A 207 13.34 11.05 11.21
CA ASP A 207 12.27 12.02 11.41
C ASP A 207 10.88 11.49 11.05
N PHE A 208 9.85 12.20 11.54
CA PHE A 208 8.46 11.91 11.25
C PHE A 208 7.83 13.03 10.43
N ALA A 209 6.95 12.63 9.50
CA ALA A 209 6.05 13.54 8.81
C ALA A 209 4.61 13.01 8.88
N LEU A 210 3.64 13.93 8.92
CA LEU A 210 2.22 13.61 8.97
C LEU A 210 1.55 14.10 7.69
N TYR A 211 0.81 13.22 7.04
CA TYR A 211 -0.01 13.55 5.87
C TYR A 211 -1.49 13.43 6.23
N GLU A 212 -2.21 14.52 6.10
CA GLU A 212 -3.60 14.60 6.51
C GLU A 212 -4.55 14.77 5.32
N ALA A 213 -5.78 14.33 5.49
CA ALA A 213 -6.88 14.58 4.57
C ALA A 213 -8.20 14.65 5.34
N PRO A 214 -9.18 15.45 4.88
CA PRO A 214 -10.51 15.48 5.48
C PRO A 214 -11.15 14.10 5.52
N LEU A 215 -11.87 13.80 6.61
CA LEU A 215 -12.68 12.58 6.68
C LEU A 215 -13.83 12.69 5.67
N LEU A 216 -13.99 11.67 4.87
CA LEU A 216 -15.12 11.55 3.93
C LEU A 216 -16.17 10.62 4.54
N ASP A 217 -17.45 10.92 4.33
CA ASP A 217 -18.58 10.16 4.89
C ASP A 217 -18.58 8.70 4.42
N GLU A 218 -18.08 8.44 3.23
CA GLU A 218 -17.90 7.09 2.69
C GLU A 218 -16.46 6.93 2.17
N ALA A 219 -15.68 6.03 2.79
CA ALA A 219 -14.34 5.70 2.33
C ALA A 219 -14.42 4.67 1.17
N PRO A 220 -14.13 5.06 -0.08
CA PRO A 220 -14.14 4.12 -1.19
C PRO A 220 -13.01 3.09 -1.05
N ILE A 221 -13.25 1.94 -1.68
CA ILE A 221 -12.33 0.81 -1.72
C ILE A 221 -11.12 1.13 -2.63
N ASN A 222 -9.94 0.58 -2.35
CA ASN A 222 -8.71 0.61 -3.19
C ASN A 222 -7.85 1.89 -3.10
N GLY A 223 -8.06 2.78 -2.17
CA GLY A 223 -7.20 3.97 -1.99
C GLY A 223 -5.72 3.64 -1.76
N SER A 224 -5.41 2.47 -1.17
CA SER A 224 -4.03 2.00 -0.94
C SER A 224 -3.26 1.78 -2.24
N SER A 225 -3.86 1.09 -3.23
CA SER A 225 -3.24 0.81 -4.52
C SER A 225 -2.89 2.09 -5.27
N GLN A 226 -3.83 3.02 -5.35
CA GLN A 226 -3.59 4.32 -5.98
C GLN A 226 -2.48 5.09 -5.27
N PHE A 227 -2.55 5.15 -3.94
CA PHE A 227 -1.57 5.87 -3.14
C PHE A 227 -0.15 5.31 -3.34
N THR A 228 0.03 4.00 -3.19
CA THR A 228 1.35 3.36 -3.27
C THR A 228 1.94 3.41 -4.68
N ILE A 229 1.13 3.23 -5.71
CA ILE A 229 1.57 3.32 -7.10
C ILE A 229 1.90 4.76 -7.49
N THR A 230 1.11 5.75 -7.06
CA THR A 230 1.42 7.17 -7.30
C THR A 230 2.74 7.57 -6.64
N ALA A 231 2.97 7.13 -5.39
CA ALA A 231 4.23 7.38 -4.70
C ALA A 231 5.42 6.73 -5.44
N LEU A 232 5.27 5.45 -5.84
CA LEU A 232 6.30 4.73 -6.60
C LEU A 232 6.62 5.46 -7.92
N SER A 233 5.61 5.84 -8.69
CA SER A 233 5.78 6.57 -9.95
C SER A 233 6.55 7.88 -9.75
N ALA A 234 6.20 8.65 -8.72
CA ALA A 234 6.84 9.92 -8.42
C ALA A 234 8.33 9.75 -8.03
N VAL A 235 8.66 8.69 -7.27
CA VAL A 235 10.05 8.38 -6.93
C VAL A 235 10.83 7.91 -8.17
N MET A 236 10.22 7.12 -9.06
CA MET A 236 10.82 6.74 -10.34
C MET A 236 11.12 7.95 -11.23
N GLU A 237 10.35 9.05 -11.10
CA GLU A 237 10.61 10.34 -11.74
C GLU A 237 11.71 11.17 -11.04
N GLY A 238 12.30 10.67 -9.97
CA GLY A 238 13.39 11.32 -9.22
C GLY A 238 12.97 12.24 -8.10
N ARG A 239 11.69 12.21 -7.66
CA ARG A 239 11.25 12.95 -6.47
C ARG A 239 11.72 12.27 -5.19
N SER A 240 11.87 13.05 -4.12
CA SER A 240 12.06 12.48 -2.78
C SER A 240 10.84 11.68 -2.31
N TRP A 241 11.02 10.76 -1.37
CA TRP A 241 9.91 9.99 -0.80
C TRP A 241 8.87 10.89 -0.14
N GLU A 242 9.30 11.94 0.54
CA GLU A 242 8.40 12.88 1.20
C GLU A 242 7.50 13.62 0.20
N GLU A 243 8.09 14.18 -0.87
CA GLU A 243 7.35 14.84 -1.95
C GLU A 243 6.41 13.87 -2.68
N ALA A 244 6.87 12.64 -2.90
CA ALA A 244 6.09 11.58 -3.55
C ALA A 244 4.86 11.20 -2.70
N LEU A 245 5.04 10.98 -1.40
CA LEU A 245 3.97 10.63 -0.48
C LEU A 245 2.97 11.78 -0.29
N GLN A 246 3.45 13.02 -0.18
CA GLN A 246 2.59 14.19 -0.10
C GLN A 246 1.73 14.36 -1.37
N SER A 247 2.34 14.16 -2.55
CA SER A 247 1.61 14.20 -3.82
C SER A 247 0.59 13.06 -3.92
N ALA A 248 0.98 11.84 -3.53
CA ALA A 248 0.11 10.67 -3.52
C ALA A 248 -1.09 10.87 -2.59
N LYS A 249 -0.88 11.46 -1.39
CA LYS A 249 -1.97 11.78 -0.44
C LYS A 249 -2.98 12.74 -1.05
N ARG A 250 -2.51 13.83 -1.69
CA ARG A 250 -3.40 14.79 -2.35
C ARG A 250 -4.22 14.12 -3.46
N GLN A 251 -3.55 13.40 -4.38
CA GLN A 251 -4.22 12.74 -5.49
C GLN A 251 -5.22 11.68 -5.02
N ALA A 252 -4.86 10.85 -4.03
CA ALA A 252 -5.77 9.89 -3.43
C ALA A 252 -6.99 10.57 -2.81
N THR A 253 -6.78 11.68 -2.08
CA THR A 253 -7.89 12.44 -1.46
C THR A 253 -8.83 13.02 -2.52
N ASP A 254 -8.29 13.60 -3.59
CA ASP A 254 -9.11 14.19 -4.66
C ASP A 254 -9.93 13.13 -5.41
N ALA A 255 -9.33 11.97 -5.65
CA ALA A 255 -10.04 10.85 -6.25
C ALA A 255 -11.10 10.22 -5.32
N LEU A 256 -10.87 10.23 -4.01
CA LEU A 256 -11.86 9.80 -3.02
C LEU A 256 -13.11 10.69 -2.98
N ARG A 257 -12.99 11.96 -3.36
CA ARG A 257 -14.12 12.90 -3.47
C ARG A 257 -15.05 12.62 -4.65
N GLN A 258 -14.59 11.84 -5.63
CA GLN A 258 -15.35 11.48 -6.83
C GLN A 258 -15.32 9.96 -7.05
N PRO A 259 -15.93 9.16 -6.16
CA PRO A 259 -15.87 7.71 -6.28
C PRO A 259 -16.66 7.23 -7.49
N GLU A 260 -16.12 6.22 -8.17
CA GLU A 260 -16.84 5.50 -9.21
C GLU A 260 -17.92 4.62 -8.59
N VAL A 261 -19.15 4.75 -9.07
CA VAL A 261 -20.28 3.92 -8.65
C VAL A 261 -20.56 2.84 -9.68
N VAL A 262 -20.30 1.59 -9.32
CA VAL A 262 -20.68 0.43 -10.13
C VAL A 262 -22.02 -0.12 -9.64
N ARG A 263 -22.97 -0.29 -10.58
CA ARG A 263 -24.32 -0.74 -10.27
C ARG A 263 -24.34 -2.04 -9.45
N GLY A 264 -24.91 -1.99 -8.26
CA GLY A 264 -25.01 -3.13 -7.34
C GLY A 264 -23.76 -3.40 -6.50
N HIS A 265 -22.78 -2.50 -6.52
CA HIS A 265 -21.56 -2.58 -5.73
C HIS A 265 -21.36 -1.34 -4.86
N ALA A 266 -20.56 -1.45 -3.80
CA ALA A 266 -20.15 -0.29 -3.01
C ALA A 266 -19.33 0.69 -3.87
N PRO A 267 -19.37 2.00 -3.56
CA PRO A 267 -18.54 2.99 -4.21
C PRO A 267 -17.06 2.57 -4.17
N ARG A 268 -16.35 2.76 -5.28
CA ARG A 268 -14.96 2.40 -5.39
C ARG A 268 -14.12 3.57 -5.88
N PHE A 269 -12.84 3.49 -5.64
CA PHE A 269 -11.87 4.45 -6.14
C PHE A 269 -11.89 4.49 -7.68
N GLN A 270 -11.93 5.69 -8.26
CA GLN A 270 -11.82 5.88 -9.71
C GLN A 270 -10.35 6.03 -10.09
N PRO A 271 -9.68 4.97 -10.60
CA PRO A 271 -8.25 5.04 -10.94
C PRO A 271 -7.95 5.93 -12.15
N PHE A 272 -8.98 6.32 -12.90
CA PHE A 272 -8.87 6.98 -14.20
C PHE A 272 -9.42 8.42 -14.20
N GLY A 273 -9.47 9.14 -13.06
CA GLY A 273 -9.95 10.52 -13.06
C GLY A 273 -9.53 11.27 -14.33
N ASP A 274 -10.42 12.02 -14.96
CA ASP A 274 -10.28 12.92 -16.14
C ASP A 274 -9.34 12.57 -17.32
N ILE A 275 -8.51 11.52 -17.23
CA ILE A 275 -7.59 11.14 -18.32
C ILE A 275 -8.34 10.62 -19.55
N ILE A 276 -9.58 10.16 -19.40
CA ILE A 276 -10.41 9.68 -20.53
C ILE A 276 -11.22 10.82 -21.15
N ALA A 277 -11.44 11.92 -20.45
CA ALA A 277 -12.28 13.04 -20.92
C ALA A 277 -11.56 13.97 -21.94
N THR A 278 -10.27 13.79 -22.20
CA THR A 278 -9.45 14.67 -23.07
C THR A 278 -8.86 13.97 -24.29
N ARG A 279 -9.50 12.88 -24.79
CA ARG A 279 -9.15 12.33 -26.11
C ARG A 279 -10.33 12.22 -27.04
#